data_8b456f873214a52ad86961d83d866b9f
#
_entry.id   8b456f873214a52ad86961d83d866b9f
#
_cell.length_a   1.000
_cell.length_b   1.000
_cell.length_c   1.000
_cell.angle_alpha   90.00
_cell.angle_beta   90.00
_cell.angle_gamma   90.00
#
_symmetry.space_group_name_H-M   'P 1'
#
loop_
_entity.id
_entity.type
_entity.pdbx_description
1 polymer ?
#
loop_
_entity_poly.entity_id
_entity_poly.type
_entity_poly.pdbx_seq_one_letter_code
_entity_poly.pdbx_strand_id
1 'polypeptide(L)'
;MKKIYWVSRHAPLLSQINELKRIFKEDVELIIDPEPFSSAKEIAERYKRSGCSDLVVVAPLSVLQKLVEEEGLHPLYAVMIETKEGAEVEVKGKYYRFSCFKRVKGVKLELEDIQPP
;
A
#
# COMPACT_ATOMS: atom_id res chain seq x y z
N MET A 1 2.82 16.38 -13.30
CA MET A 1 1.99 15.19 -12.94
C MET A 1 2.81 14.19 -12.15
N LYS A 2 2.31 13.76 -11.02
CA LYS A 2 2.97 12.77 -10.16
C LYS A 2 2.68 11.37 -10.68
N LYS A 3 3.71 10.59 -10.98
CA LYS A 3 3.56 9.19 -11.39
C LYS A 3 3.72 8.28 -10.21
N ILE A 4 2.71 7.44 -9.95
CA ILE A 4 2.66 6.54 -8.81
C ILE A 4 2.48 5.11 -9.30
N TYR A 5 3.34 4.21 -8.84
CA TYR A 5 3.26 2.80 -9.14
C TYR A 5 2.32 2.12 -8.13
N TRP A 6 1.28 1.48 -8.65
CA TRP A 6 0.22 0.88 -7.84
C TRP A 6 0.28 -0.64 -7.92
N VAL A 7 0.75 -1.29 -6.85
CA VAL A 7 0.89 -2.74 -6.78
C VAL A 7 -0.26 -3.31 -5.98
N SER A 8 -1.30 -3.75 -6.68
CA SER A 8 -2.47 -4.35 -6.07
C SER A 8 -3.31 -5.06 -7.12
N ARG A 9 -4.00 -6.12 -6.73
CA ARG A 9 -5.00 -6.80 -7.57
C ARG A 9 -6.27 -5.98 -7.71
N HIS A 10 -6.50 -5.04 -6.79
CA HIS A 10 -7.69 -4.21 -6.78
C HIS A 10 -7.40 -2.88 -7.49
N ALA A 11 -8.33 -2.48 -8.35
CA ALA A 11 -8.25 -1.16 -8.97
C ALA A 11 -8.37 -0.07 -7.89
N PRO A 12 -7.70 1.08 -8.08
CA PRO A 12 -7.84 2.20 -7.16
C PRO A 12 -9.28 2.69 -7.09
N LEU A 13 -9.72 3.03 -5.88
CA LEU A 13 -11.01 3.68 -5.66
C LEU A 13 -10.91 5.16 -6.01
N LEU A 14 -12.02 5.76 -6.41
CA LEU A 14 -12.04 7.20 -6.70
C LEU A 14 -11.60 8.02 -5.48
N SER A 15 -12.02 7.64 -4.28
CA SER A 15 -11.58 8.28 -3.04
C SER A 15 -10.07 8.22 -2.85
N GLN A 16 -9.44 7.11 -3.23
CA GLN A 16 -7.99 6.94 -3.14
C GLN A 16 -7.26 7.83 -4.15
N ILE A 17 -7.76 7.89 -5.38
CA ILE A 17 -7.19 8.76 -6.42
C ILE A 17 -7.27 10.22 -5.97
N ASN A 18 -8.42 10.65 -5.47
CA ASN A 18 -8.62 12.02 -4.99
C ASN A 18 -7.70 12.34 -3.81
N GLU A 19 -7.49 11.40 -2.90
CA GLU A 19 -6.59 11.60 -1.75
C GLU A 19 -5.12 11.74 -2.20
N LEU A 20 -4.69 10.96 -3.19
CA LEU A 20 -3.35 11.11 -3.75
C LEU A 20 -3.14 12.48 -4.38
N LYS A 21 -4.14 12.98 -5.11
CA LYS A 21 -4.09 14.34 -5.67
C LYS A 21 -3.98 15.40 -4.57
N ARG A 22 -4.70 15.21 -3.47
CA ARG A 22 -4.65 16.12 -2.34
C ARG A 22 -3.29 16.11 -1.66
N ILE A 23 -2.72 14.91 -1.43
CA ILE A 23 -1.41 14.74 -0.79
C ILE A 23 -0.31 15.40 -1.60
N PHE A 24 -0.26 15.14 -2.90
CA PHE A 24 0.82 15.64 -3.77
C PHE A 24 0.53 17.00 -4.40
N LYS A 25 -0.66 17.53 -4.19
CA LYS A 25 -1.09 18.86 -4.69
C LYS A 25 -0.94 19.01 -6.19
N GLU A 26 -1.14 17.92 -6.93
CA GLU A 26 -1.11 17.90 -8.39
C GLU A 26 -1.87 16.68 -8.91
N ASP A 27 -2.10 16.64 -10.21
CA ASP A 27 -2.68 15.46 -10.83
C ASP A 27 -1.74 14.27 -10.71
N VAL A 28 -2.32 13.09 -10.63
CA VAL A 28 -1.58 11.84 -10.51
C VAL A 28 -1.85 10.95 -11.71
N GLU A 29 -0.81 10.23 -12.14
CA GLU A 29 -0.91 9.15 -13.10
C GLU A 29 -0.56 7.86 -12.37
N LEU A 30 -1.49 6.91 -12.36
CA LEU A 30 -1.27 5.63 -11.70
C LEU A 30 -0.87 4.59 -12.73
N ILE A 31 0.28 3.98 -12.53
CA ILE A 31 0.71 2.81 -13.29
C ILE A 31 0.30 1.59 -12.47
N ILE A 32 -0.80 0.97 -12.89
CA ILE A 32 -1.41 -0.13 -12.14
C ILE A 32 -0.77 -1.44 -12.54
N ASP A 33 -0.24 -2.17 -11.53
CA ASP A 33 0.38 -3.47 -11.72
C ASP A 33 -0.36 -4.51 -10.87
N PRO A 34 -1.27 -5.29 -11.46
CA PRO A 34 -1.99 -6.33 -10.75
C PRO A 34 -1.24 -7.67 -10.74
N GLU A 35 -0.08 -7.74 -11.38
CA GLU A 35 0.65 -8.99 -11.52
C GLU A 35 1.14 -9.53 -10.18
N PRO A 36 1.07 -10.85 -9.96
CA PRO A 36 1.61 -11.45 -8.76
C PRO A 36 3.10 -11.17 -8.62
N PHE A 37 3.57 -11.10 -7.38
CA PHE A 37 4.98 -10.96 -7.05
C PHE A 37 5.39 -12.09 -6.10
N SER A 38 6.65 -12.51 -6.19
CA SER A 38 7.20 -13.56 -5.32
C SER A 38 8.02 -12.99 -4.16
N SER A 39 8.45 -11.74 -4.23
CA SER A 39 9.31 -11.14 -3.23
C SER A 39 9.23 -9.62 -3.23
N ALA A 40 9.70 -9.01 -2.14
CA ALA A 40 9.87 -7.55 -2.04
C ALA A 40 10.87 -7.03 -3.08
N LYS A 41 11.93 -7.80 -3.34
CA LYS A 41 12.92 -7.45 -4.35
C LYS A 41 12.31 -7.30 -5.74
N GLU A 42 11.40 -8.19 -6.09
CA GLU A 42 10.71 -8.14 -7.38
C GLU A 42 9.85 -6.87 -7.50
N ILE A 43 9.14 -6.50 -6.43
CA ILE A 43 8.37 -5.25 -6.40
C ILE A 43 9.30 -4.06 -6.60
N ALA A 44 10.43 -4.03 -5.89
CA ALA A 44 11.40 -2.94 -5.97
C ALA A 44 11.98 -2.80 -7.38
N GLU A 45 12.29 -3.91 -8.04
CA GLU A 45 12.81 -3.92 -9.40
C GLU A 45 11.78 -3.39 -10.40
N ARG A 46 10.52 -3.83 -10.29
CA ARG A 46 9.43 -3.34 -11.14
C ARG A 46 9.21 -1.85 -10.95
N TYR A 47 9.23 -1.39 -9.70
CA TYR A 47 9.07 0.01 -9.37
C TYR A 47 10.18 0.86 -10.01
N LYS A 48 11.43 0.44 -9.88
CA LYS A 48 12.57 1.17 -10.47
C LYS A 48 12.46 1.25 -11.98
N ARG A 49 12.02 0.17 -12.63
CA ARG A 49 11.84 0.16 -14.09
C ARG A 49 10.66 1.00 -14.56
N SER A 50 9.67 1.22 -13.70
CA SER A 50 8.48 1.97 -14.06
C SER A 50 8.73 3.46 -14.30
N GLY A 51 9.79 4.01 -13.72
CA GLY A 51 10.06 5.45 -13.75
C GLY A 51 9.13 6.26 -12.87
N CYS A 52 8.30 5.62 -12.06
CA CYS A 52 7.42 6.30 -11.12
C CYS A 52 8.19 6.92 -9.97
N SER A 53 7.62 7.95 -9.36
CA SER A 53 8.26 8.69 -8.27
C SER A 53 7.71 8.35 -6.89
N ASP A 54 6.67 7.53 -6.81
CA ASP A 54 6.17 7.00 -5.56
C ASP A 54 5.48 5.67 -5.78
N LEU A 55 5.16 4.97 -4.68
CA LEU A 55 4.76 3.58 -4.68
C LEU A 55 3.63 3.35 -3.69
N VAL A 56 2.55 2.73 -4.14
CA VAL A 56 1.49 2.19 -3.29
C VAL A 56 1.54 0.68 -3.38
N VAL A 57 1.59 -0.01 -2.24
CA VAL A 57 1.66 -1.47 -2.21
C VAL A 57 0.60 -2.03 -1.27
N VAL A 58 -0.15 -3.01 -1.76
CA VAL A 58 -1.03 -3.84 -0.95
C VAL A 58 -0.36 -5.21 -0.83
N ALA A 59 0.23 -5.48 0.32
CA ALA A 59 1.03 -6.68 0.56
C ALA A 59 1.02 -7.06 2.05
N PRO A 60 1.39 -8.31 2.37
CA PRO A 60 1.58 -8.72 3.77
C PRO A 60 2.65 -7.87 4.47
N LEU A 61 2.55 -7.77 5.80
CA LEU A 61 3.51 -6.99 6.61
C LEU A 61 4.95 -7.45 6.40
N SER A 62 5.18 -8.74 6.21
CA SER A 62 6.53 -9.28 5.95
C SER A 62 7.15 -8.72 4.68
N VAL A 63 6.35 -8.49 3.65
CA VAL A 63 6.82 -7.90 2.40
C VAL A 63 7.09 -6.41 2.58
N LEU A 64 6.20 -5.69 3.28
CA LEU A 64 6.40 -4.27 3.59
C LEU A 64 7.67 -4.06 4.41
N GLN A 65 7.93 -4.93 5.39
CA GLN A 65 9.15 -4.89 6.20
C GLN A 65 10.41 -5.01 5.33
N LYS A 66 10.43 -5.96 4.40
CA LYS A 66 11.55 -6.16 3.50
C LYS A 66 11.73 -5.00 2.53
N LEU A 67 10.64 -4.41 2.04
CA LEU A 67 10.72 -3.22 1.19
C LEU A 67 11.44 -2.09 1.91
N VAL A 68 11.15 -1.88 3.19
CA VAL A 68 11.80 -0.84 3.99
C VAL A 68 13.24 -1.22 4.34
N GLU A 69 13.44 -2.39 4.93
CA GLU A 69 14.74 -2.79 5.50
C GLU A 69 15.77 -3.22 4.46
N GLU A 70 15.34 -3.96 3.45
CA GLU A 70 16.26 -4.51 2.45
C GLU A 70 16.35 -3.67 1.19
N GLU A 71 15.25 -3.04 0.78
CA GLU A 71 15.18 -2.30 -0.48
C GLU A 71 15.24 -0.78 -0.30
N GLY A 72 15.14 -0.30 0.94
CA GLY A 72 15.20 1.13 1.24
C GLY A 72 14.03 1.94 0.70
N LEU A 73 12.88 1.30 0.48
CA LEU A 73 11.68 1.94 -0.03
C LEU A 73 10.67 2.15 1.08
N HIS A 74 9.93 3.26 1.00
CA HIS A 74 8.89 3.60 1.95
C HIS A 74 7.56 3.78 1.22
N PRO A 75 6.84 2.66 0.97
CA PRO A 75 5.59 2.75 0.21
C PRO A 75 4.50 3.46 0.98
N LEU A 76 3.50 3.91 0.23
CA LEU A 76 2.24 4.35 0.79
C LEU A 76 1.36 3.13 1.04
N TYR A 77 0.67 3.13 2.15
CA TYR A 77 -0.25 2.09 2.58
C TYR A 77 -1.66 2.65 2.70
N ALA A 78 -2.62 2.02 2.04
CA ALA A 78 -4.02 2.44 2.11
C ALA A 78 -4.67 1.88 3.37
N VAL A 79 -5.15 2.76 4.24
CA VAL A 79 -5.88 2.36 5.45
C VAL A 79 -7.35 2.24 5.13
N MET A 80 -7.90 1.05 5.33
CA MET A 80 -9.31 0.74 5.13
C MET A 80 -10.00 0.52 6.46
N ILE A 81 -11.25 0.99 6.56
CA ILE A 81 -12.07 0.85 7.78
C ILE A 81 -13.22 -0.08 7.47
N GLU A 82 -13.42 -1.10 8.32
CA GLU A 82 -14.57 -1.98 8.22
C GLU A 82 -15.82 -1.26 8.75
N THR A 83 -16.73 -0.98 7.84
CA THR A 83 -18.01 -0.31 8.17
C THR A 83 -18.99 -0.47 7.03
N LYS A 84 -20.26 -0.60 7.33
CA LYS A 84 -21.33 -0.60 6.31
C LYS A 84 -21.63 0.82 5.86
N GLU A 85 -21.49 1.80 6.75
CA GLU A 85 -21.77 3.19 6.46
C GLU A 85 -20.73 3.77 5.53
N GLY A 86 -21.16 4.25 4.36
CA GLY A 86 -20.27 4.82 3.37
C GLY A 86 -19.34 3.80 2.73
N ALA A 87 -19.67 2.51 2.79
CA ALA A 87 -18.84 1.45 2.23
C ALA A 87 -18.62 1.64 0.74
N GLU A 88 -17.39 1.41 0.31
CA GLU A 88 -16.97 1.54 -1.09
C GLU A 88 -16.70 0.17 -1.73
N VAL A 89 -16.37 -0.83 -0.90
CA VAL A 89 -16.09 -2.19 -1.36
C VAL A 89 -16.64 -3.21 -0.38
N GLU A 90 -16.92 -4.41 -0.91
CA GLU A 90 -17.28 -5.57 -0.12
C GLU A 90 -16.28 -6.68 -0.43
N VAL A 91 -15.72 -7.32 0.63
CA VAL A 91 -14.80 -8.43 0.50
C VAL A 91 -15.24 -9.52 1.47
N LYS A 92 -15.62 -10.69 0.93
CA LYS A 92 -16.03 -11.87 1.71
C LYS A 92 -17.12 -11.54 2.75
N GLY A 93 -18.14 -10.77 2.36
CA GLY A 93 -19.25 -10.42 3.22
C GLY A 93 -18.98 -9.27 4.19
N LYS A 94 -17.80 -8.69 4.16
CA LYS A 94 -17.43 -7.54 4.97
C LYS A 94 -17.35 -6.28 4.11
N TYR A 95 -17.73 -5.16 4.69
CA TYR A 95 -17.78 -3.88 4.00
C TYR A 95 -16.68 -2.97 4.49
N TYR A 96 -16.04 -2.26 3.56
CA TYR A 96 -14.90 -1.40 3.87
C TYR A 96 -15.03 -0.04 3.19
N ARG A 97 -14.48 0.96 3.86
CA ARG A 97 -14.35 2.32 3.36
C ARG A 97 -12.89 2.74 3.45
N PHE A 98 -12.41 3.44 2.41
CA PHE A 98 -11.07 4.01 2.46
C PHE A 98 -11.03 5.17 3.46
N SER A 99 -9.98 5.20 4.29
CA SER A 99 -9.74 6.26 5.26
C SER A 99 -8.67 7.23 4.79
N CYS A 100 -7.44 6.74 4.67
CA CYS A 100 -6.30 7.59 4.34
C CYS A 100 -5.12 6.75 3.85
N PHE A 101 -4.10 7.42 3.31
CA PHE A 101 -2.80 6.81 3.07
C PHE A 101 -1.85 7.14 4.20
N LYS A 102 -1.00 6.18 4.55
CA LYS A 102 0.10 6.37 5.49
C LYS A 102 1.40 5.93 4.84
N ARG A 103 2.49 6.63 5.18
CA ARG A 103 3.83 6.25 4.72
C ARG A 103 4.36 5.15 5.64
N VAL A 104 4.80 4.04 5.06
CA VAL A 104 5.41 2.96 5.82
C VAL A 104 6.87 3.32 6.11
N LYS A 105 7.18 3.65 7.36
CA LYS A 105 8.54 3.97 7.79
C LYS A 105 9.28 2.76 8.34
N GLY A 106 8.55 1.81 8.89
CA GLY A 106 9.11 0.58 9.43
C GLY A 106 8.01 -0.34 9.91
N VAL A 107 8.37 -1.59 10.15
CA VAL A 107 7.48 -2.61 10.73
C VAL A 107 8.20 -3.19 11.93
N LYS A 108 7.58 -3.08 13.12
CA LYS A 108 8.17 -3.57 14.36
C LYS A 108 7.32 -4.69 14.92
N LEU A 109 7.99 -5.74 15.41
CA LEU A 109 7.37 -6.77 16.22
C LEU A 109 7.68 -6.43 17.67
N GLU A 110 6.62 -6.37 18.48
CA GLU A 110 6.77 -6.27 19.92
C GLU A 110 6.65 -7.68 20.49
N LEU A 111 7.68 -8.09 21.20
CA LEU A 111 7.76 -9.44 21.75
C LEU A 111 7.91 -9.36 23.27
N GLU A 112 7.24 -10.27 23.94
CA GLU A 112 7.31 -10.41 25.40
C GLU A 112 7.77 -11.83 25.73
N ASP A 113 8.72 -11.95 26.66
CA ASP A 113 9.15 -13.25 27.13
C ASP A 113 8.02 -13.90 27.93
N ILE A 114 7.77 -15.18 27.63
CA ILE A 114 6.80 -15.97 28.40
C ILE A 114 7.52 -16.59 29.58
N GLN A 115 7.06 -16.26 30.79
CA GLN A 115 7.58 -16.84 32.00
C GLN A 115 6.91 -18.18 32.23
N PRO A 116 7.66 -19.25 32.67
CA PRO A 116 7.03 -20.49 33.04
C PRO A 116 6.17 -20.30 34.30
N PRO A 117 5.07 -21.08 34.42
CA PRO A 117 4.19 -20.97 35.57
C PRO A 117 4.88 -21.40 36.89
#